data_d35847b2c99df30c3a4902e9877b1e82
#
_entry.id   d35847b2c99df30c3a4902e9877b1e82
#
_cell.length_a   1.000
_cell.length_b   1.000
_cell.length_c   1.000
_cell.angle_alpha   90.00
_cell.angle_beta   90.00
_cell.angle_gamma   90.00
#
_symmetry.space_group_name_H-M   'P 1'
#
loop_
_entity.id
_entity.type
_entity.pdbx_description
1 polymer ?
#
loop_
_entity_poly.entity_id
_entity_poly.type
_entity_poly.pdbx_seq_one_letter_code
_entity_poly.pdbx_strand_id
1 'polypeptide(L)'
;MTKKKSIPLILFILIHLILYLFIYAFKIITGKTETIADYIVVISCFLFSLVYFIIKRNSNTLIFVIAFLFTILADTNLLILDDNYELGILAFIIVQFAYFWYILKNMYTKDNYGYLIAIRLITIVIGVIASLIVQIDKLLVCLVIIYISNLVINLIISIIPRKRNLLFSLGLFLFLLCVICVGCYNIGDIIDISNTSLFYKIANLPFNIAWLFYHPSQVLLAISNYIKEYEAN
;
A
#
# COMPACT_ATOMS: atom_id res chain seq x y z
N MET A 1 -21.74 9.77 -18.93
CA MET A 1 -20.25 9.87 -19.08
C MET A 1 -19.93 10.51 -20.41
N THR A 2 -19.36 11.70 -20.45
CA THR A 2 -18.84 12.22 -21.72
C THR A 2 -17.62 11.38 -22.10
N LYS A 3 -17.66 10.67 -23.23
CA LYS A 3 -16.61 9.75 -23.73
C LYS A 3 -15.17 10.28 -23.62
N LYS A 4 -14.97 11.59 -23.69
CA LYS A 4 -13.63 12.23 -23.61
C LYS A 4 -12.96 12.17 -22.24
N LYS A 5 -13.72 12.10 -21.12
CA LYS A 5 -13.14 12.14 -19.76
C LYS A 5 -12.66 10.77 -19.26
N SER A 6 -13.11 9.66 -19.87
CA SER A 6 -12.72 8.30 -19.47
C SER A 6 -11.46 7.78 -20.17
N ILE A 7 -11.02 8.41 -21.26
CA ILE A 7 -9.89 7.93 -22.08
C ILE A 7 -8.59 7.83 -21.23
N PRO A 8 -8.17 8.82 -20.44
CA PRO A 8 -6.94 8.73 -19.65
C PRO A 8 -6.98 7.57 -18.65
N LEU A 9 -8.14 7.35 -18.01
CA LEU A 9 -8.33 6.23 -17.08
C LEU A 9 -8.23 4.88 -17.78
N ILE A 10 -8.88 4.73 -18.94
CA ILE A 10 -8.85 3.48 -19.72
C ILE A 10 -7.41 3.19 -20.17
N LEU A 11 -6.71 4.19 -20.69
CA LEU A 11 -5.31 4.05 -21.10
C LEU A 11 -4.41 3.66 -19.91
N PHE A 12 -4.57 4.31 -18.76
CA PHE A 12 -3.84 3.98 -17.54
C PHE A 12 -4.05 2.52 -17.15
N ILE A 13 -5.31 2.06 -17.08
CA ILE A 13 -5.64 0.67 -16.73
C ILE A 13 -5.08 -0.31 -17.77
N LEU A 14 -5.20 -0.02 -19.06
CA LEU A 14 -4.71 -0.91 -20.11
C LEU A 14 -3.18 -1.05 -20.08
N ILE A 15 -2.45 0.05 -19.90
CA ILE A 15 -0.98 0.04 -19.79
C ILE A 15 -0.55 -0.84 -18.61
N HIS A 16 -1.18 -0.66 -17.44
CA HIS A 16 -0.85 -1.46 -16.27
C HIS A 16 -1.24 -2.93 -16.40
N LEU A 17 -2.37 -3.22 -17.05
CA LEU A 17 -2.78 -4.60 -17.33
C LEU A 17 -1.77 -5.29 -18.27
N ILE A 18 -1.35 -4.62 -19.33
CA ILE A 18 -0.34 -5.14 -20.26
C ILE A 18 0.97 -5.37 -19.52
N LEU A 19 1.46 -4.40 -18.75
CA LEU A 19 2.69 -4.52 -17.97
C LEU A 19 2.60 -5.69 -16.98
N TYR A 20 1.50 -5.82 -16.27
CA TYR A 20 1.25 -6.92 -15.34
C TYR A 20 1.33 -8.29 -16.02
N LEU A 21 0.72 -8.43 -17.21
CA LEU A 21 0.78 -9.67 -17.99
C LEU A 21 2.22 -9.97 -18.45
N PHE A 22 2.99 -8.96 -18.89
CA PHE A 22 4.39 -9.15 -19.30
C PHE A 22 5.28 -9.61 -18.16
N ILE A 23 5.06 -9.08 -16.94
CA ILE A 23 5.85 -9.45 -15.76
C ILE A 23 5.43 -10.85 -15.28
N TYR A 24 4.15 -11.03 -14.95
CA TYR A 24 3.71 -12.18 -14.16
C TYR A 24 3.18 -13.35 -14.97
N ALA A 25 2.45 -13.12 -16.08
CA ALA A 25 1.91 -14.20 -16.90
C ALA A 25 2.92 -14.74 -17.90
N PHE A 26 3.62 -13.85 -18.60
CA PHE A 26 4.59 -14.26 -19.64
C PHE A 26 6.02 -14.38 -19.11
N LYS A 27 6.31 -13.88 -17.90
CA LYS A 27 7.64 -13.89 -17.29
C LYS A 27 8.74 -13.34 -18.21
N ILE A 28 8.40 -12.32 -19.00
CA ILE A 28 9.34 -11.65 -19.92
C ILE A 28 10.28 -10.73 -19.13
N ILE A 29 9.75 -10.14 -18.07
CA ILE A 29 10.50 -9.26 -17.15
C ILE A 29 10.70 -10.05 -15.86
N THR A 30 11.95 -10.26 -15.43
CA THR A 30 12.30 -11.06 -14.25
C THR A 30 13.49 -10.49 -13.49
N GLY A 31 13.65 -10.88 -12.24
CA GLY A 31 14.77 -10.49 -11.38
C GLY A 31 14.83 -8.98 -11.11
N LYS A 32 15.99 -8.36 -11.23
CA LYS A 32 16.18 -6.92 -10.97
C LYS A 32 15.32 -6.03 -11.86
N THR A 33 15.01 -6.45 -13.08
CA THR A 33 14.14 -5.70 -13.99
C THR A 33 12.69 -5.74 -13.56
N GLU A 34 12.25 -6.81 -12.87
CA GLU A 34 10.93 -6.91 -12.23
C GLU A 34 10.79 -5.86 -11.11
N THR A 35 11.75 -5.77 -10.21
CA THR A 35 11.78 -4.77 -9.13
C THR A 35 11.73 -3.34 -9.68
N ILE A 36 12.51 -3.04 -10.72
CA ILE A 36 12.48 -1.73 -11.39
C ILE A 36 11.12 -1.48 -12.04
N ALA A 37 10.51 -2.48 -12.66
CA ALA A 37 9.21 -2.34 -13.30
C ALA A 37 8.11 -2.01 -12.26
N ASP A 38 8.11 -2.68 -11.09
CA ASP A 38 7.16 -2.40 -10.01
C ASP A 38 7.40 -1.01 -9.38
N TYR A 39 8.64 -0.57 -9.27
CA TYR A 39 8.96 0.80 -8.87
C TYR A 39 8.42 1.84 -9.88
N ILE A 40 8.53 1.59 -11.18
CA ILE A 40 7.95 2.42 -12.24
C ILE A 40 6.42 2.46 -12.13
N VAL A 41 5.77 1.36 -11.75
CA VAL A 41 4.32 1.33 -11.50
C VAL A 41 3.93 2.36 -10.45
N VAL A 42 4.63 2.43 -9.33
CA VAL A 42 4.35 3.39 -8.27
C VAL A 42 4.56 4.83 -8.74
N ILE A 43 5.63 5.10 -9.49
CA ILE A 43 5.88 6.41 -10.10
C ILE A 43 4.72 6.78 -11.04
N SER A 44 4.23 5.85 -11.86
CA SER A 44 3.12 6.11 -12.77
C SER A 44 1.80 6.38 -12.02
N CYS A 45 1.54 5.68 -10.90
CA CYS A 45 0.40 5.93 -10.02
C CYS A 45 0.49 7.33 -9.38
N PHE A 46 1.69 7.74 -8.97
CA PHE A 46 1.95 9.10 -8.50
C PHE A 46 1.64 10.14 -9.57
N LEU A 47 2.19 9.97 -10.78
CA LEU A 47 1.98 10.90 -11.89
C LEU A 47 0.49 10.97 -12.29
N PHE A 48 -0.21 9.84 -12.34
CA PHE A 48 -1.65 9.81 -12.59
C PHE A 48 -2.42 10.61 -11.53
N SER A 49 -2.10 10.41 -10.25
CA SER A 49 -2.71 11.12 -9.13
C SER A 49 -2.38 12.61 -9.15
N LEU A 50 -1.14 12.97 -9.50
CA LEU A 50 -0.68 14.36 -9.60
C LEU A 50 -1.39 15.12 -10.73
N VAL A 51 -1.45 14.53 -11.92
CA VAL A 51 -2.18 15.12 -13.06
C VAL A 51 -3.65 15.31 -12.70
N TYR A 52 -4.26 14.33 -12.04
CA TYR A 52 -5.64 14.42 -11.60
C TYR A 52 -5.84 15.52 -10.54
N PHE A 53 -4.88 15.68 -9.61
CA PHE A 53 -4.89 16.77 -8.64
C PHE A 53 -4.77 18.14 -9.31
N ILE A 54 -3.89 18.31 -10.30
CA ILE A 54 -3.74 19.59 -11.04
C ILE A 54 -5.05 19.97 -11.71
N ILE A 55 -5.78 18.99 -12.26
CA ILE A 55 -7.05 19.23 -12.96
C ILE A 55 -8.18 19.55 -11.97
N LYS A 56 -8.28 18.82 -10.85
CA LYS A 56 -9.42 18.89 -9.92
C LYS A 56 -9.19 19.80 -8.73
N ARG A 57 -7.94 19.99 -8.31
CA ARG A 57 -7.52 20.81 -7.16
C ARG A 57 -8.32 20.58 -5.88
N ASN A 58 -8.67 19.33 -5.61
CA ASN A 58 -9.39 18.99 -4.39
C ASN A 58 -8.48 18.26 -3.37
N SER A 59 -8.90 18.33 -2.10
CA SER A 59 -8.10 17.77 -0.99
C SER A 59 -8.06 16.24 -0.98
N ASN A 60 -9.00 15.55 -1.61
CA ASN A 60 -8.94 14.08 -1.69
C ASN A 60 -7.82 13.66 -2.65
N THR A 61 -7.74 14.29 -3.82
CA THR A 61 -6.66 14.00 -4.78
C THR A 61 -5.28 14.34 -4.21
N LEU A 62 -5.18 15.42 -3.43
CA LEU A 62 -3.93 15.78 -2.74
C LEU A 62 -3.48 14.69 -1.76
N ILE A 63 -4.40 14.07 -1.02
CA ILE A 63 -4.08 12.97 -0.10
C ILE A 63 -3.42 11.81 -0.86
N PHE A 64 -3.92 11.43 -2.04
CA PHE A 64 -3.33 10.37 -2.85
C PHE A 64 -1.96 10.77 -3.43
N VAL A 65 -1.78 12.04 -3.84
CA VAL A 65 -0.46 12.54 -4.27
C VAL A 65 0.55 12.41 -3.14
N ILE A 66 0.19 12.81 -1.91
CA ILE A 66 1.05 12.67 -0.74
C ILE A 66 1.33 11.19 -0.46
N ALA A 67 0.29 10.33 -0.46
CA ALA A 67 0.45 8.91 -0.23
C ALA A 67 1.44 8.28 -1.23
N PHE A 68 1.27 8.52 -2.54
CA PHE A 68 2.19 7.97 -3.54
C PHE A 68 3.59 8.58 -3.50
N LEU A 69 3.74 9.84 -3.13
CA LEU A 69 5.06 10.44 -2.91
C LEU A 69 5.84 9.70 -1.81
N PHE A 70 5.17 9.44 -0.68
CA PHE A 70 5.78 8.67 0.41
C PHE A 70 5.93 7.18 0.10
N THR A 71 5.08 6.60 -0.76
CA THR A 71 5.28 5.25 -1.28
C THR A 71 6.54 5.17 -2.14
N ILE A 72 6.78 6.15 -3.03
CA ILE A 72 8.03 6.24 -3.80
C ILE A 72 9.24 6.33 -2.87
N LEU A 73 9.17 7.17 -1.82
CA LEU A 73 10.25 7.29 -0.84
C LEU A 73 10.51 5.97 -0.10
N ALA A 74 9.44 5.26 0.30
CA ALA A 74 9.54 3.95 0.94
C ALA A 74 10.19 2.93 0.02
N ASP A 75 9.70 2.80 -1.21
CA ASP A 75 10.21 1.86 -2.19
C ASP A 75 11.65 2.18 -2.62
N THR A 76 12.02 3.46 -2.68
CA THR A 76 13.41 3.86 -2.93
C THR A 76 14.35 3.26 -1.89
N ASN A 77 13.98 3.35 -0.59
CA ASN A 77 14.83 2.80 0.47
C ASN A 77 14.78 1.27 0.52
N LEU A 78 13.58 0.68 0.42
CA LEU A 78 13.40 -0.76 0.64
C LEU A 78 13.73 -1.62 -0.58
N LEU A 79 13.57 -1.09 -1.81
CA LEU A 79 13.67 -1.88 -3.03
C LEU A 79 14.86 -1.50 -3.92
N ILE A 80 15.19 -0.20 -3.97
CA ILE A 80 16.23 0.29 -4.88
C ILE A 80 17.58 0.39 -4.17
N LEU A 81 17.60 0.99 -2.99
CA LEU A 81 18.81 1.14 -2.19
C LEU A 81 19.11 -0.11 -1.35
N ASP A 82 18.03 -0.85 -0.98
CA ASP A 82 18.09 -2.00 -0.08
C ASP A 82 18.84 -1.64 1.23
N ASP A 83 18.52 -0.47 1.77
CA ASP A 83 19.15 0.14 2.93
C ASP A 83 18.14 1.05 3.66
N ASN A 84 18.47 1.50 4.88
CA ASN A 84 17.65 2.43 5.67
C ASN A 84 16.19 1.95 5.84
N TYR A 85 16.00 0.69 6.21
CA TYR A 85 14.68 0.05 6.34
C TYR A 85 13.73 0.82 7.25
N GLU A 86 14.23 1.44 8.33
CA GLU A 86 13.43 2.25 9.25
C GLU A 86 12.82 3.47 8.53
N LEU A 87 13.58 4.13 7.66
CA LEU A 87 13.10 5.26 6.88
C LEU A 87 12.03 4.82 5.87
N GLY A 88 12.24 3.67 5.23
CA GLY A 88 11.27 3.09 4.30
C GLY A 88 9.94 2.76 5.00
N ILE A 89 9.99 2.10 6.17
CA ILE A 89 8.80 1.76 6.94
C ILE A 89 8.13 3.01 7.52
N LEU A 90 8.91 3.98 8.00
CA LEU A 90 8.37 5.27 8.45
C LEU A 90 7.61 5.99 7.33
N ALA A 91 8.13 5.98 6.10
CA ALA A 91 7.43 6.52 4.94
C ALA A 91 6.10 5.78 4.69
N PHE A 92 6.06 4.45 4.79
CA PHE A 92 4.81 3.69 4.70
C PHE A 92 3.84 3.98 5.86
N ILE A 93 4.32 4.26 7.06
CA ILE A 93 3.44 4.72 8.16
C ILE A 93 2.75 6.03 7.77
N ILE A 94 3.47 6.97 7.16
CA ILE A 94 2.88 8.24 6.67
C ILE A 94 1.82 7.96 5.58
N VAL A 95 2.07 7.02 4.67
CA VAL A 95 1.08 6.56 3.69
C VAL A 95 -0.19 6.06 4.38
N GLN A 96 -0.06 5.24 5.44
CA GLN A 96 -1.21 4.73 6.17
C GLN A 96 -2.00 5.84 6.89
N PHE A 97 -1.34 6.87 7.40
CA PHE A 97 -2.01 8.05 7.96
C PHE A 97 -2.72 8.88 6.88
N ALA A 98 -2.15 9.01 5.69
CA ALA A 98 -2.83 9.67 4.56
C ALA A 98 -4.11 8.91 4.16
N TYR A 99 -4.05 7.59 4.04
CA TYR A 99 -5.22 6.76 3.76
C TYR A 99 -6.25 6.80 4.90
N PHE A 100 -5.83 6.81 6.15
CA PHE A 100 -6.72 7.01 7.29
C PHE A 100 -7.46 8.34 7.20
N TRP A 101 -6.76 9.43 6.88
CA TRP A 101 -7.40 10.73 6.71
C TRP A 101 -8.44 10.73 5.58
N TYR A 102 -8.12 10.05 4.47
CA TYR A 102 -9.08 9.85 3.38
C TYR A 102 -10.33 9.10 3.84
N ILE A 103 -10.17 8.01 4.61
CA ILE A 103 -11.28 7.22 5.17
C ILE A 103 -12.15 8.08 6.10
N LEU A 104 -11.55 8.76 7.07
CA LEU A 104 -12.27 9.64 7.99
C LEU A 104 -13.13 10.65 7.23
N LYS A 105 -12.51 11.37 6.33
CA LYS A 105 -13.15 12.45 5.60
C LYS A 105 -14.30 12.00 4.70
N ASN A 106 -14.19 10.81 4.09
CA ASN A 106 -15.10 10.39 3.03
C ASN A 106 -16.08 9.29 3.44
N MET A 107 -15.85 8.62 4.55
CA MET A 107 -16.60 7.42 4.94
C MET A 107 -17.25 7.53 6.32
N TYR A 108 -16.78 8.45 7.17
CA TYR A 108 -17.24 8.61 8.55
C TYR A 108 -17.78 10.01 8.84
N THR A 109 -18.62 10.12 9.88
CA THR A 109 -19.05 11.39 10.45
C THR A 109 -18.05 11.88 11.50
N LYS A 110 -18.05 13.18 11.81
CA LYS A 110 -17.11 13.76 12.79
C LYS A 110 -17.22 13.14 14.19
N ASP A 111 -18.41 12.65 14.55
CA ASP A 111 -18.65 12.01 15.85
C ASP A 111 -17.81 10.73 16.04
N ASN A 112 -17.45 10.07 14.95
CA ASN A 112 -16.65 8.84 14.97
C ASN A 112 -15.14 9.09 15.01
N TYR A 113 -14.67 10.32 14.80
CA TYR A 113 -13.24 10.60 14.68
C TYR A 113 -12.47 10.30 15.97
N GLY A 114 -13.04 10.67 17.12
CA GLY A 114 -12.37 10.51 18.41
C GLY A 114 -11.98 9.07 18.71
N TYR A 115 -12.91 8.13 18.57
CA TYR A 115 -12.60 6.73 18.86
C TYR A 115 -11.69 6.10 17.80
N LEU A 116 -11.82 6.49 16.53
CA LEU A 116 -10.94 5.98 15.47
C LEU A 116 -9.49 6.47 15.63
N ILE A 117 -9.30 7.70 16.10
CA ILE A 117 -7.99 8.24 16.47
C ILE A 117 -7.46 7.50 17.71
N ALA A 118 -8.30 7.26 18.73
CA ALA A 118 -7.89 6.53 19.94
C ALA A 118 -7.37 5.12 19.60
N ILE A 119 -8.05 4.38 18.71
CA ILE A 119 -7.57 3.08 18.24
C ILE A 119 -6.16 3.20 17.65
N ARG A 120 -5.84 4.27 16.91
CA ARG A 120 -4.50 4.50 16.35
C ARG A 120 -3.45 4.73 17.42
N LEU A 121 -3.78 5.52 18.44
CA LEU A 121 -2.86 5.74 19.56
C LEU A 121 -2.56 4.44 20.30
N ILE A 122 -3.56 3.57 20.46
CA ILE A 122 -3.36 2.24 21.06
C ILE A 122 -2.36 1.40 20.24
N THR A 123 -2.40 1.43 18.90
CA THR A 123 -1.42 0.67 18.09
C THR A 123 0.01 1.17 18.27
N ILE A 124 0.20 2.48 18.46
CA ILE A 124 1.52 3.05 18.77
C ILE A 124 2.03 2.53 20.12
N VAL A 125 1.16 2.55 21.13
CA VAL A 125 1.51 2.04 22.47
C VAL A 125 1.86 0.55 22.42
N ILE A 126 1.09 -0.26 21.68
CA ILE A 126 1.36 -1.69 21.49
C ILE A 126 2.71 -1.87 20.78
N GLY A 127 3.01 -1.10 19.72
CA GLY A 127 4.30 -1.15 19.02
C GLY A 127 5.48 -0.87 19.93
N VAL A 128 5.37 0.17 20.77
CA VAL A 128 6.40 0.51 21.75
C VAL A 128 6.57 -0.60 22.80
N ILE A 129 5.49 -1.13 23.36
CA ILE A 129 5.58 -2.22 24.36
C ILE A 129 6.20 -3.46 23.72
N ALA A 130 5.80 -3.84 22.52
CA ALA A 130 6.34 -5.01 21.83
C ALA A 130 7.85 -4.84 21.54
N SER A 131 8.30 -3.65 21.16
CA SER A 131 9.73 -3.38 20.92
C SER A 131 10.59 -3.46 22.18
N LEU A 132 10.00 -3.26 23.38
CA LEU A 132 10.70 -3.44 24.65
C LEU A 132 10.90 -4.91 25.03
N ILE A 133 10.03 -5.79 24.51
CA ILE A 133 10.08 -7.24 24.78
C ILE A 133 11.07 -7.93 23.82
N VAL A 134 11.11 -7.49 22.55
CA VAL A 134 11.98 -8.07 21.53
C VAL A 134 13.41 -7.53 21.69
N GLN A 135 14.39 -8.44 21.69
CA GLN A 135 15.81 -8.08 21.90
C GLN A 135 16.56 -7.77 20.59
N ILE A 136 15.90 -7.90 19.44
CA ILE A 136 16.44 -7.59 18.11
C ILE A 136 16.12 -6.12 17.81
N ASP A 137 16.51 -5.58 16.72
CA ASP A 137 16.31 -4.18 16.31
C ASP A 137 14.98 -3.57 16.78
N LYS A 138 15.02 -2.93 17.96
CA LYS A 138 13.83 -2.45 18.66
C LYS A 138 13.08 -1.38 17.89
N LEU A 139 13.80 -0.53 17.16
CA LEU A 139 13.19 0.55 16.37
C LEU A 139 12.47 -0.03 15.16
N LEU A 140 13.12 -0.89 14.41
CA LEU A 140 12.55 -1.53 13.23
C LEU A 140 11.29 -2.34 13.61
N VAL A 141 11.35 -3.16 14.66
CA VAL A 141 10.22 -3.95 15.16
C VAL A 141 9.05 -3.04 15.57
N CYS A 142 9.31 -1.96 16.28
CA CYS A 142 8.30 -0.97 16.65
C CYS A 142 7.59 -0.40 15.42
N LEU A 143 8.37 0.07 14.43
CA LEU A 143 7.85 0.66 13.21
C LEU A 143 7.05 -0.34 12.38
N VAL A 144 7.51 -1.58 12.25
CA VAL A 144 6.81 -2.67 11.54
C VAL A 144 5.46 -2.95 12.18
N ILE A 145 5.40 -3.07 13.52
CA ILE A 145 4.13 -3.33 14.23
C ILE A 145 3.15 -2.17 14.03
N ILE A 146 3.62 -0.92 14.17
CA ILE A 146 2.80 0.27 13.93
C ILE A 146 2.29 0.28 12.48
N TYR A 147 3.14 0.02 11.50
CA TYR A 147 2.81 0.00 10.09
C TYR A 147 1.72 -1.05 9.77
N ILE A 148 1.96 -2.31 10.12
CA ILE A 148 1.04 -3.42 9.83
C ILE A 148 -0.29 -3.21 10.54
N SER A 149 -0.28 -2.82 11.82
CA SER A 149 -1.51 -2.55 12.58
C SER A 149 -2.33 -1.44 11.92
N ASN A 150 -1.68 -0.36 11.46
CA ASN A 150 -2.35 0.74 10.77
C ASN A 150 -2.94 0.30 9.42
N LEU A 151 -2.25 -0.53 8.66
CA LEU A 151 -2.75 -1.08 7.40
C LEU A 151 -3.99 -1.96 7.62
N VAL A 152 -3.93 -2.88 8.60
CA VAL A 152 -5.06 -3.76 8.97
C VAL A 152 -6.27 -2.93 9.42
N ILE A 153 -6.06 -1.93 10.28
CA ILE A 153 -7.15 -1.07 10.74
C ILE A 153 -7.73 -0.25 9.58
N ASN A 154 -6.89 0.31 8.69
CA ASN A 154 -7.36 1.01 7.49
C ASN A 154 -8.24 0.12 6.63
N LEU A 155 -7.83 -1.14 6.40
CA LEU A 155 -8.63 -2.10 5.66
C LEU A 155 -9.98 -2.33 6.34
N ILE A 156 -9.99 -2.65 7.64
CA ILE A 156 -11.22 -2.93 8.40
C ILE A 156 -12.17 -1.73 8.35
N ILE A 157 -11.69 -0.52 8.71
CA ILE A 157 -12.54 0.67 8.74
C ILE A 157 -12.95 1.17 7.36
N SER A 158 -12.29 0.74 6.28
CA SER A 158 -12.69 1.08 4.90
C SER A 158 -13.87 0.22 4.40
N ILE A 159 -14.09 -0.97 4.98
CA ILE A 159 -15.13 -1.93 4.56
C ILE A 159 -16.45 -1.71 5.33
N ILE A 160 -16.38 -1.33 6.60
CA ILE A 160 -17.52 -1.23 7.51
C ILE A 160 -18.56 -0.18 7.05
N PRO A 161 -18.19 1.03 6.62
CA PRO A 161 -19.16 2.08 6.33
C PRO A 161 -20.07 1.75 5.14
N ARG A 162 -21.35 2.20 5.21
CA ARG A 162 -22.25 2.09 4.07
C ARG A 162 -21.76 2.85 2.82
N LYS A 163 -21.06 3.98 3.01
CA LYS A 163 -20.44 4.79 1.94
C LYS A 163 -19.00 4.33 1.64
N ARG A 164 -18.78 3.01 1.58
CA ARG A 164 -17.47 2.43 1.30
C ARG A 164 -17.02 2.69 -0.15
N ASN A 165 -15.72 2.75 -0.34
CA ASN A 165 -15.08 2.72 -1.65
C ASN A 165 -14.46 1.33 -1.85
N LEU A 166 -15.16 0.46 -2.58
CA LEU A 166 -14.76 -0.95 -2.75
C LEU A 166 -13.40 -1.09 -3.43
N LEU A 167 -13.09 -0.25 -4.42
CA LEU A 167 -11.78 -0.29 -5.11
C LEU A 167 -10.64 0.08 -4.16
N PHE A 168 -10.86 1.08 -3.31
CA PHE A 168 -9.91 1.47 -2.29
C PHE A 168 -9.68 0.35 -1.27
N SER A 169 -10.76 -0.25 -0.77
CA SER A 169 -10.67 -1.36 0.18
C SER A 169 -9.99 -2.60 -0.43
N LEU A 170 -10.27 -2.91 -1.69
CA LEU A 170 -9.61 -3.99 -2.42
C LEU A 170 -8.11 -3.68 -2.62
N GLY A 171 -7.76 -2.43 -2.95
CA GLY A 171 -6.37 -2.00 -3.02
C GLY A 171 -5.63 -2.20 -1.70
N LEU A 172 -6.22 -1.80 -0.56
CA LEU A 172 -5.65 -2.04 0.77
C LEU A 172 -5.53 -3.54 1.12
N PHE A 173 -6.51 -4.34 0.71
CA PHE A 173 -6.48 -5.79 0.93
C PHE A 173 -5.31 -6.45 0.17
N LEU A 174 -5.13 -6.13 -1.11
CA LEU A 174 -3.99 -6.63 -1.88
C LEU A 174 -2.66 -6.11 -1.33
N PHE A 175 -2.63 -4.87 -0.83
CA PHE A 175 -1.44 -4.34 -0.18
C PHE A 175 -1.10 -5.11 1.11
N LEU A 176 -2.10 -5.49 1.90
CA LEU A 176 -1.90 -6.34 3.07
C LEU A 176 -1.35 -7.72 2.68
N LEU A 177 -1.87 -8.35 1.62
CA LEU A 177 -1.34 -9.62 1.13
C LEU A 177 0.13 -9.50 0.69
N CYS A 178 0.49 -8.41 0.00
CA CYS A 178 1.88 -8.11 -0.33
C CYS A 178 2.75 -8.05 0.94
N VAL A 179 2.33 -7.27 1.93
CA VAL A 179 3.10 -7.09 3.19
C VAL A 179 3.25 -8.40 3.95
N ILE A 180 2.23 -9.26 3.97
CA ILE A 180 2.33 -10.60 4.55
C ILE A 180 3.39 -11.42 3.81
N CYS A 181 3.41 -11.39 2.48
CA CYS A 181 4.41 -12.11 1.69
C CYS A 181 5.83 -11.59 1.98
N VAL A 182 6.02 -10.26 2.01
CA VAL A 182 7.32 -9.64 2.38
C VAL A 182 7.74 -10.08 3.79
N GLY A 183 6.80 -10.10 4.75
CA GLY A 183 7.06 -10.62 6.08
C GLY A 183 7.50 -12.10 6.07
N CYS A 184 6.91 -12.94 5.21
CA CYS A 184 7.32 -14.33 5.06
C CYS A 184 8.74 -14.47 4.52
N TYR A 185 9.18 -13.60 3.60
CA TYR A 185 10.56 -13.62 3.08
C TYR A 185 11.59 -13.24 4.14
N ASN A 186 11.26 -12.30 5.02
CA ASN A 186 12.22 -11.76 6.01
C ASN A 186 12.15 -12.45 7.37
N ILE A 187 11.12 -13.28 7.63
CA ILE A 187 10.93 -13.90 8.96
C ILE A 187 12.03 -14.91 9.30
N GLY A 188 12.66 -15.52 8.29
CA GLY A 188 13.78 -16.45 8.45
C GLY A 188 15.04 -15.82 9.06
N ASP A 189 15.20 -14.48 8.92
CA ASP A 189 16.32 -13.73 9.50
C ASP A 189 16.11 -13.48 11.01
N ILE A 190 14.88 -13.67 11.49
CA ILE A 190 14.48 -13.36 12.87
C ILE A 190 14.25 -14.63 13.70
N ILE A 191 13.72 -15.67 13.08
CA ILE A 191 13.29 -16.91 13.78
C ILE A 191 13.65 -18.11 12.92
N ASP A 192 14.19 -19.16 13.55
CA ASP A 192 14.39 -20.45 12.90
C ASP A 192 13.04 -21.07 12.47
N ILE A 193 12.83 -21.18 11.17
CA ILE A 193 11.58 -21.69 10.61
C ILE A 193 11.76 -23.12 10.12
N SER A 194 10.85 -24.00 10.54
CA SER A 194 10.79 -25.38 10.02
C SER A 194 10.57 -25.39 8.51
N ASN A 195 11.34 -26.21 7.78
CA ASN A 195 11.23 -26.40 6.32
C ASN A 195 9.84 -26.91 5.87
N THR A 196 9.02 -27.41 6.80
CA THR A 196 7.65 -27.88 6.53
C THR A 196 6.60 -26.77 6.68
N SER A 197 6.98 -25.61 7.24
CA SER A 197 6.05 -24.52 7.48
C SER A 197 5.56 -23.87 6.18
N LEU A 198 4.34 -23.29 6.24
CA LEU A 198 3.79 -22.51 5.13
C LEU A 198 4.66 -21.27 4.81
N PHE A 199 5.20 -20.63 5.85
CA PHE A 199 6.10 -19.48 5.71
C PHE A 199 7.36 -19.82 4.92
N TYR A 200 8.02 -20.94 5.25
CA TYR A 200 9.18 -21.41 4.50
C TYR A 200 8.85 -21.70 3.02
N LYS A 201 7.69 -22.30 2.75
CA LYS A 201 7.25 -22.59 1.38
C LYS A 201 7.01 -21.31 0.59
N ILE A 202 6.40 -20.28 1.19
CA ILE A 202 6.18 -18.98 0.54
C ILE A 202 7.52 -18.29 0.28
N ALA A 203 8.42 -18.27 1.27
CA ALA A 203 9.74 -17.66 1.16
C ALA A 203 10.62 -18.28 0.07
N ASN A 204 10.44 -19.58 -0.22
CA ASN A 204 11.23 -20.32 -1.20
C ASN A 204 10.50 -20.56 -2.54
N LEU A 205 9.47 -19.78 -2.85
CA LEU A 205 8.84 -19.81 -4.17
C LEU A 205 9.83 -19.33 -5.26
N PRO A 206 9.77 -19.90 -6.48
CA PRO A 206 10.66 -19.55 -7.58
C PRO A 206 10.42 -18.14 -8.15
N PHE A 207 9.48 -17.39 -7.60
CA PHE A 207 9.15 -16.01 -7.97
C PHE A 207 8.66 -15.26 -6.72
N ASN A 208 8.88 -13.96 -6.70
CA ASN A 208 8.44 -13.13 -5.59
C ASN A 208 6.93 -12.85 -5.70
N ILE A 209 6.14 -13.62 -4.92
CA ILE A 209 4.67 -13.50 -4.91
C ILE A 209 4.18 -12.15 -4.35
N ALA A 210 5.00 -11.41 -3.59
CA ALA A 210 4.62 -10.12 -3.03
C ALA A 210 4.25 -9.13 -4.15
N TRP A 211 5.01 -9.12 -5.23
CA TRP A 211 4.79 -8.24 -6.38
C TRP A 211 3.49 -8.52 -7.13
N LEU A 212 3.05 -9.78 -7.14
CA LEU A 212 1.76 -10.18 -7.70
C LEU A 212 0.60 -9.41 -7.06
N PHE A 213 0.72 -9.07 -5.79
CA PHE A 213 -0.28 -8.31 -5.05
C PHE A 213 0.01 -6.81 -5.03
N TYR A 214 1.29 -6.42 -5.02
CA TYR A 214 1.72 -5.03 -4.93
C TYR A 214 1.27 -4.20 -6.13
N HIS A 215 1.60 -4.64 -7.33
CA HIS A 215 1.26 -3.95 -8.57
C HIS A 215 -0.24 -3.63 -8.68
N PRO A 216 -1.17 -4.61 -8.63
CA PRO A 216 -2.59 -4.31 -8.72
C PRO A 216 -3.12 -3.51 -7.53
N SER A 217 -2.53 -3.65 -6.34
CA SER A 217 -2.86 -2.84 -5.18
C SER A 217 -2.65 -1.34 -5.46
N GLN A 218 -1.45 -0.96 -5.94
CA GLN A 218 -1.12 0.44 -6.21
C GLN A 218 -2.02 1.03 -7.30
N VAL A 219 -2.28 0.28 -8.37
CA VAL A 219 -3.18 0.70 -9.45
C VAL A 219 -4.59 0.91 -8.92
N LEU A 220 -5.14 -0.02 -8.14
CA LEU A 220 -6.49 0.10 -7.56
C LEU A 220 -6.59 1.31 -6.63
N LEU A 221 -5.59 1.56 -5.79
CA LEU A 221 -5.53 2.73 -4.94
C LEU A 221 -5.54 4.03 -5.77
N ALA A 222 -4.72 4.11 -6.83
CA ALA A 222 -4.67 5.29 -7.70
C ALA A 222 -6.01 5.58 -8.39
N ILE A 223 -6.68 4.56 -8.94
CA ILE A 223 -7.95 4.75 -9.66
C ILE A 223 -9.15 4.91 -8.74
N SER A 224 -9.07 4.45 -7.49
CA SER A 224 -10.19 4.46 -6.54
C SER A 224 -10.72 5.85 -6.25
N ASN A 225 -9.83 6.83 -6.12
CA ASN A 225 -10.20 8.23 -5.92
C ASN A 225 -10.80 8.84 -7.19
N TYR A 226 -10.24 8.52 -8.35
CA TYR A 226 -10.74 9.00 -9.63
C TYR A 226 -12.20 8.56 -9.88
N ILE A 227 -12.50 7.27 -9.68
CA ILE A 227 -13.83 6.69 -9.94
C ILE A 227 -14.85 7.24 -8.95
N LYS A 228 -14.51 7.30 -7.65
CA LYS A 228 -15.43 7.79 -6.62
C LYS A 228 -15.88 9.23 -6.86
N GLU A 229 -14.98 10.11 -7.27
CA GLU A 229 -15.35 11.50 -7.60
C GLU A 229 -16.15 11.61 -8.88
N TYR A 230 -15.95 10.66 -9.79
CA TYR A 230 -16.69 10.61 -11.02
C TYR A 230 -18.16 10.21 -10.80
N GLU A 231 -18.44 9.29 -9.85
CA GLU A 231 -19.79 8.88 -9.46
C GLU A 231 -20.55 9.95 -8.66
N ALA A 232 -19.82 10.88 -8.03
CA ALA A 232 -20.38 11.96 -7.22
C ALA A 232 -20.81 13.21 -8.02
N ASN A 233 -20.40 13.32 -9.29
CA ASN A 233 -20.75 14.41 -10.24
C ASN A 233 -21.68 13.90 -11.34
#